data_93d5e968ce55194d552f915f8c4e428e
#
_entry.id   93d5e968ce55194d552f915f8c4e428e
#
_cell.length_a   1.000
_cell.length_b   1.000
_cell.length_c   1.000
_cell.angle_alpha   90.00
_cell.angle_beta   90.00
_cell.angle_gamma   90.00
#
_symmetry.space_group_name_H-M   'P 1'
#
loop_
_entity.id
_entity.type
_entity.pdbx_description
1 polymer ?
#
loop_
_entity_poly.entity_id
_entity_poly.type
_entity_poly.pdbx_seq_one_letter_code
_entity_poly.pdbx_strand_id
1 'polypeptide(L)'
;MASMLEFRTPGFNPYAVKYSPYYDSRLAVSASANYGIVGNGRLFVLGLGPAGIQLEKGFDTNDALYDLAWSEINENQLVVACGDGSLKLFDLTAPGDFPVMNFNEHNREAFSVCWNPIAKDSFISSSWDGTIKIWSPSRPTSLKTLPVGNCTYSAAFSPTNPSIISCVSSDSHIRIFDLRSPVSAKYHLTTVIPAHAPPQTSDPTAPLPLLSTGQTFAGAVPAEILTHDWNKYRDTVIATGGVDRLIRTFDLRNPRAGPASVLPGHEYAVRRLAWSPHASDVLASASYDMTVRVWSDGSPAHQQQPQPQPNTIPVGTQLGVMNRHAEFATGVDWCLFGTGGWLASAGWDQRVLVWDAHTLLRGG
;
A
#
# COMPACT_ATOMS: atom_id res chain seq x y z
N MET A 1 -7.30 -20.44 21.44
CA MET A 1 -6.32 -20.56 20.32
C MET A 1 -6.86 -19.68 19.21
N ALA A 2 -6.21 -18.57 18.88
CA ALA A 2 -6.58 -17.78 17.72
C ALA A 2 -6.20 -18.59 16.48
N SER A 3 -7.19 -19.14 15.82
CA SER A 3 -6.99 -19.96 14.63
C SER A 3 -6.75 -19.04 13.45
N MET A 4 -5.59 -19.17 12.80
CA MET A 4 -5.37 -18.62 11.48
C MET A 4 -6.38 -19.26 10.53
N LEU A 5 -7.09 -18.41 9.76
CA LEU A 5 -7.99 -18.86 8.71
C LEU A 5 -7.26 -18.83 7.37
N GLU A 6 -7.55 -19.78 6.50
CA GLU A 6 -6.94 -19.90 5.17
C GLU A 6 -8.02 -20.07 4.10
N PHE A 7 -7.83 -19.37 2.98
CA PHE A 7 -8.56 -19.59 1.73
C PHE A 7 -7.55 -19.80 0.60
N ARG A 8 -7.87 -20.71 -0.34
CA ARG A 8 -7.04 -20.95 -1.52
C ARG A 8 -7.67 -20.38 -2.77
N THR A 9 -6.81 -19.79 -3.62
CA THR A 9 -7.16 -19.23 -4.93
C THR A 9 -6.57 -20.09 -6.06
N PRO A 10 -7.09 -21.31 -6.29
CA PRO A 10 -6.45 -22.28 -7.18
C PRO A 10 -6.31 -21.74 -8.59
N GLY A 11 -5.10 -21.77 -9.14
CA GLY A 11 -4.78 -21.27 -10.46
C GLY A 11 -4.55 -19.75 -10.55
N PHE A 12 -4.70 -19.02 -9.45
CA PHE A 12 -4.49 -17.57 -9.42
C PHE A 12 -3.53 -17.17 -8.28
N ASN A 13 -2.57 -16.30 -8.61
CA ASN A 13 -1.61 -15.74 -7.67
C ASN A 13 -2.14 -14.38 -7.17
N PRO A 14 -2.50 -14.24 -5.89
CA PRO A 14 -2.95 -12.98 -5.31
C PRO A 14 -1.90 -11.86 -5.42
N TYR A 15 -2.38 -10.64 -5.66
CA TYR A 15 -1.57 -9.42 -5.71
C TYR A 15 -1.94 -8.43 -4.61
N ALA A 16 -3.22 -8.33 -4.26
CA ALA A 16 -3.68 -7.49 -3.18
C ALA A 16 -4.84 -8.15 -2.43
N VAL A 17 -4.95 -7.82 -1.15
CA VAL A 17 -6.09 -8.15 -0.29
C VAL A 17 -6.53 -6.88 0.43
N LYS A 18 -7.84 -6.65 0.54
CA LYS A 18 -8.43 -5.51 1.24
C LYS A 18 -9.68 -5.92 2.01
N TYR A 19 -9.73 -5.55 3.29
CA TYR A 19 -10.96 -5.63 4.06
C TYR A 19 -12.00 -4.64 3.53
N SER A 20 -13.28 -5.01 3.64
CA SER A 20 -14.37 -4.08 3.42
C SER A 20 -14.33 -2.97 4.48
N PRO A 21 -14.51 -1.69 4.11
CA PRO A 21 -14.62 -0.62 5.08
C PRO A 21 -15.98 -0.60 5.81
N TYR A 22 -16.89 -1.52 5.47
CA TYR A 22 -18.24 -1.62 6.04
C TYR A 22 -18.44 -2.84 6.92
N TYR A 23 -17.68 -3.94 6.70
CA TYR A 23 -17.86 -5.22 7.37
C TYR A 23 -16.53 -5.81 7.82
N ASP A 24 -16.46 -6.26 9.06
CA ASP A 24 -15.31 -7.00 9.61
C ASP A 24 -15.18 -8.42 9.04
N SER A 25 -16.27 -8.94 8.50
CA SER A 25 -16.42 -10.30 7.98
C SER A 25 -16.29 -10.41 6.47
N ARG A 26 -15.93 -9.34 5.76
CA ARG A 26 -15.78 -9.36 4.30
C ARG A 26 -14.44 -8.79 3.86
N LEU A 27 -13.82 -9.46 2.91
CA LEU A 27 -12.60 -8.99 2.24
C LEU A 27 -12.63 -9.31 0.74
N ALA A 28 -11.82 -8.63 -0.03
CA ALA A 28 -11.65 -8.89 -1.44
C ALA A 28 -10.17 -9.12 -1.79
N VAL A 29 -9.93 -9.92 -2.82
CA VAL A 29 -8.59 -10.30 -3.29
C VAL A 29 -8.53 -10.14 -4.80
N SER A 30 -7.60 -9.34 -5.28
CA SER A 30 -7.21 -9.31 -6.70
C SER A 30 -6.12 -10.34 -6.95
N ALA A 31 -6.29 -11.14 -7.99
CA ALA A 31 -5.36 -12.21 -8.31
C ALA A 31 -5.21 -12.36 -9.83
N SER A 32 -4.10 -12.98 -10.23
CA SER A 32 -3.73 -13.14 -11.64
C SER A 32 -3.25 -14.54 -11.91
N ALA A 33 -3.62 -15.10 -13.05
CA ALA A 33 -3.04 -16.35 -13.51
C ALA A 33 -1.58 -16.15 -13.93
N ASN A 34 -0.79 -17.23 -13.89
CA ASN A 34 0.60 -17.26 -14.37
C ASN A 34 1.46 -16.09 -13.85
N TYR A 35 1.33 -15.76 -12.57
CA TYR A 35 2.07 -14.68 -11.91
C TYR A 35 1.88 -13.30 -12.55
N GLY A 36 0.73 -13.06 -13.22
CA GLY A 36 0.42 -11.78 -13.87
C GLY A 36 1.24 -11.48 -15.14
N ILE A 37 2.02 -12.45 -15.64
CA ILE A 37 2.85 -12.25 -16.84
C ILE A 37 1.98 -12.35 -18.09
N VAL A 38 1.11 -13.34 -18.12
CA VAL A 38 0.18 -13.60 -19.23
C VAL A 38 -1.06 -14.32 -18.68
N GLY A 39 -2.22 -13.94 -19.13
CA GLY A 39 -3.47 -14.64 -18.80
C GLY A 39 -4.44 -13.83 -17.99
N ASN A 40 -5.46 -14.51 -17.52
CA ASN A 40 -6.63 -13.90 -16.89
C ASN A 40 -6.36 -13.44 -15.45
N GLY A 41 -7.15 -12.50 -15.01
CA GLY A 41 -7.28 -12.14 -13.62
C GLY A 41 -8.57 -12.65 -13.01
N ARG A 42 -8.62 -12.71 -11.70
CA ARG A 42 -9.83 -12.98 -10.95
C ARG A 42 -9.92 -12.15 -9.69
N LEU A 43 -11.08 -11.55 -9.51
CA LEU A 43 -11.45 -10.88 -8.26
C LEU A 43 -12.25 -11.87 -7.42
N PHE A 44 -11.78 -12.11 -6.19
CA PHE A 44 -12.49 -12.91 -5.21
C PHE A 44 -13.06 -11.98 -4.13
N VAL A 45 -14.35 -12.14 -3.84
CA VAL A 45 -14.99 -11.53 -2.66
C VAL A 45 -15.26 -12.66 -1.68
N LEU A 46 -14.69 -12.51 -0.49
CA LEU A 46 -14.62 -13.56 0.51
C LEU A 46 -15.35 -13.12 1.78
N GLY A 47 -16.16 -14.03 2.34
CA GLY A 47 -16.83 -13.87 3.60
C GLY A 47 -16.13 -14.67 4.71
N LEU A 48 -16.02 -14.07 5.89
CA LEU A 48 -15.51 -14.70 7.11
C LEU A 48 -16.68 -15.17 7.96
N GLY A 49 -16.75 -16.45 8.24
CA GLY A 49 -17.82 -17.03 9.05
C GLY A 49 -17.31 -18.09 10.01
N PRO A 50 -18.20 -18.67 10.83
CA PRO A 50 -17.83 -19.73 11.76
C PRO A 50 -17.22 -20.97 11.11
N ALA A 51 -17.53 -21.20 9.83
CA ALA A 51 -16.99 -22.30 9.03
C ALA A 51 -15.64 -21.98 8.35
N GLY A 52 -15.08 -20.78 8.60
CA GLY A 52 -13.86 -20.28 7.97
C GLY A 52 -14.12 -19.26 6.87
N ILE A 53 -13.20 -19.14 5.94
CA ILE A 53 -13.30 -18.22 4.80
C ILE A 53 -14.05 -18.92 3.66
N GLN A 54 -15.06 -18.24 3.11
CA GLN A 54 -15.87 -18.75 2.00
C GLN A 54 -15.89 -17.75 0.84
N LEU A 55 -15.98 -18.25 -0.38
CA LEU A 55 -16.19 -17.43 -1.55
C LEU A 55 -17.66 -16.95 -1.60
N GLU A 56 -17.88 -15.64 -1.52
CA GLU A 56 -19.19 -15.02 -1.71
C GLU A 56 -19.47 -14.77 -3.20
N LYS A 57 -18.50 -14.18 -3.90
CA LYS A 57 -18.61 -13.90 -5.34
C LYS A 57 -17.23 -13.88 -6.00
N GLY A 58 -17.16 -14.25 -7.27
CA GLY A 58 -15.94 -14.20 -8.07
C GLY A 58 -16.22 -13.55 -9.42
N PHE A 59 -15.27 -12.76 -9.92
CA PHE A 59 -15.37 -12.13 -11.24
C PHE A 59 -14.09 -12.42 -12.02
N ASP A 60 -14.24 -12.98 -13.21
CA ASP A 60 -13.13 -13.22 -14.11
C ASP A 60 -12.87 -12.03 -15.03
N THR A 61 -11.61 -11.76 -15.30
CA THR A 61 -11.18 -10.70 -16.22
C THR A 61 -10.22 -11.26 -17.26
N ASN A 62 -10.13 -10.60 -18.41
CA ASN A 62 -9.25 -11.03 -19.49
C ASN A 62 -7.77 -10.72 -19.25
N ASP A 63 -7.46 -9.96 -18.21
CA ASP A 63 -6.08 -9.58 -17.87
C ASP A 63 -5.88 -9.59 -16.36
N ALA A 64 -4.61 -9.57 -15.96
CA ALA A 64 -4.15 -9.59 -14.58
C ALA A 64 -4.79 -8.48 -13.75
N LEU A 65 -5.04 -8.76 -12.46
CA LEU A 65 -5.50 -7.79 -11.48
C LEU A 65 -4.41 -7.52 -10.45
N TYR A 66 -3.89 -6.27 -10.39
CA TYR A 66 -2.77 -5.92 -9.54
C TYR A 66 -3.17 -5.27 -8.21
N ASP A 67 -4.29 -4.56 -8.17
CA ASP A 67 -4.77 -3.91 -6.95
C ASP A 67 -6.29 -3.79 -6.95
N LEU A 68 -6.84 -3.46 -5.77
CA LEU A 68 -8.28 -3.21 -5.61
C LEU A 68 -8.52 -2.16 -4.52
N ALA A 69 -9.66 -1.46 -4.64
CA ALA A 69 -10.16 -0.57 -3.61
C ALA A 69 -11.67 -0.70 -3.48
N TRP A 70 -12.15 -0.86 -2.25
CA TRP A 70 -13.58 -0.78 -1.95
C TRP A 70 -14.09 0.64 -2.13
N SER A 71 -15.34 0.76 -2.58
CA SER A 71 -16.03 2.04 -2.62
C SER A 71 -16.29 2.55 -1.21
N GLU A 72 -16.17 3.87 -1.02
CA GLU A 72 -16.46 4.54 0.25
C GLU A 72 -17.92 5.06 0.33
N ILE A 73 -18.70 4.89 -0.75
CA ILE A 73 -20.10 5.33 -0.83
C ILE A 73 -21.08 4.17 -1.02
N ASN A 74 -20.61 2.99 -1.43
CA ASN A 74 -21.45 1.84 -1.68
C ASN A 74 -20.75 0.55 -1.22
N GLU A 75 -21.29 -0.08 -0.20
CA GLU A 75 -20.74 -1.30 0.42
C GLU A 75 -20.60 -2.50 -0.50
N ASN A 76 -21.29 -2.48 -1.65
CA ASN A 76 -21.31 -3.56 -2.62
C ASN A 76 -20.44 -3.26 -3.87
N GLN A 77 -19.73 -2.12 -3.89
CA GLN A 77 -18.91 -1.75 -5.03
C GLN A 77 -17.42 -1.74 -4.70
N LEU A 78 -16.63 -2.15 -5.67
CA LEU A 78 -15.17 -2.06 -5.61
C LEU A 78 -14.59 -1.87 -7.02
N VAL A 79 -13.44 -1.21 -7.09
CA VAL A 79 -12.70 -0.99 -8.32
C VAL A 79 -11.40 -1.79 -8.29
N VAL A 80 -11.00 -2.31 -9.45
CA VAL A 80 -9.73 -3.05 -9.62
C VAL A 80 -8.85 -2.39 -10.66
N ALA A 81 -7.55 -2.52 -10.50
CA ALA A 81 -6.52 -2.08 -11.45
C ALA A 81 -6.02 -3.28 -12.26
N CYS A 82 -6.03 -3.14 -13.59
CA CYS A 82 -5.78 -4.24 -14.53
C CYS A 82 -4.46 -4.07 -15.31
N GLY A 83 -3.89 -5.18 -15.74
CA GLY A 83 -2.68 -5.26 -16.53
C GLY A 83 -2.81 -4.67 -17.93
N ASP A 84 -4.02 -4.62 -18.49
CA ASP A 84 -4.31 -3.95 -19.77
C ASP A 84 -4.38 -2.42 -19.69
N GLY A 85 -4.13 -1.84 -18.51
CA GLY A 85 -4.24 -0.41 -18.24
C GLY A 85 -5.66 0.05 -17.91
N SER A 86 -6.64 -0.83 -17.97
CA SER A 86 -8.02 -0.48 -17.59
C SER A 86 -8.23 -0.54 -16.09
N LEU A 87 -9.26 0.17 -15.63
CA LEU A 87 -9.85 -0.03 -14.31
C LEU A 87 -11.27 -0.55 -14.51
N LYS A 88 -11.72 -1.43 -13.63
CA LYS A 88 -13.04 -2.02 -13.71
C LYS A 88 -13.77 -1.85 -12.38
N LEU A 89 -14.96 -1.27 -12.42
CA LEU A 89 -15.85 -1.14 -11.28
C LEU A 89 -16.81 -2.33 -11.29
N PHE A 90 -16.83 -3.08 -10.21
CA PHE A 90 -17.76 -4.18 -9.99
C PHE A 90 -18.78 -3.82 -8.92
N ASP A 91 -19.99 -4.37 -9.08
CA ASP A 91 -21.07 -4.28 -8.11
C ASP A 91 -21.54 -5.69 -7.75
N LEU A 92 -21.50 -6.03 -6.47
CA LEU A 92 -21.84 -7.37 -5.96
C LEU A 92 -23.34 -7.69 -6.13
N THR A 93 -24.18 -6.67 -6.23
CA THR A 93 -25.63 -6.80 -6.38
C THR A 93 -26.09 -6.81 -7.84
N ALA A 94 -25.22 -6.41 -8.76
CA ALA A 94 -25.54 -6.43 -10.18
C ALA A 94 -25.75 -7.88 -10.69
N PRO A 95 -26.71 -8.07 -11.59
CA PRO A 95 -26.89 -9.35 -12.23
C PRO A 95 -25.72 -9.64 -13.20
N GLY A 96 -25.16 -10.85 -13.11
CA GLY A 96 -24.03 -11.29 -13.92
C GLY A 96 -22.67 -11.00 -13.28
N ASP A 97 -21.62 -11.36 -14.02
CA ASP A 97 -20.23 -11.36 -13.55
C ASP A 97 -19.36 -10.35 -14.33
N PHE A 98 -19.99 -9.29 -14.84
CA PHE A 98 -19.30 -8.25 -15.61
C PHE A 98 -19.14 -6.97 -14.81
N PRO A 99 -18.10 -6.15 -15.10
CA PRO A 99 -17.96 -4.84 -14.49
C PRO A 99 -19.13 -3.92 -14.91
N VAL A 100 -19.64 -3.14 -13.98
CA VAL A 100 -20.71 -2.15 -14.26
C VAL A 100 -20.15 -0.92 -14.96
N MET A 101 -18.83 -0.67 -14.88
CA MET A 101 -18.13 0.38 -15.60
C MET A 101 -16.67 0.02 -15.86
N ASN A 102 -16.16 0.43 -17.03
CA ASN A 102 -14.76 0.34 -17.42
C ASN A 102 -14.18 1.74 -17.65
N PHE A 103 -12.91 1.92 -17.25
CA PHE A 103 -12.15 3.16 -17.40
C PHE A 103 -10.87 2.84 -18.19
N ASN A 104 -10.75 3.33 -19.43
CA ASN A 104 -9.72 2.90 -20.39
C ASN A 104 -8.94 4.12 -20.91
N GLU A 105 -8.02 4.65 -20.08
CA GLU A 105 -7.18 5.78 -20.50
C GLU A 105 -5.69 5.63 -20.18
N HIS A 106 -5.30 4.66 -19.34
CA HIS A 106 -3.88 4.37 -19.17
C HIS A 106 -3.35 3.60 -20.37
N ASN A 107 -2.12 3.93 -20.78
CA ASN A 107 -1.45 3.33 -21.94
C ASN A 107 -0.57 2.14 -21.57
N ARG A 108 -0.41 1.86 -20.29
CA ARG A 108 0.31 0.74 -19.71
C ARG A 108 -0.43 0.24 -18.47
N GLU A 109 0.09 -0.79 -17.86
CA GLU A 109 -0.47 -1.44 -16.69
C GLU A 109 -0.92 -0.43 -15.62
N ALA A 110 -2.17 -0.50 -15.19
CA ALA A 110 -2.65 0.16 -13.99
C ALA A 110 -2.25 -0.68 -12.77
N PHE A 111 -1.42 -0.12 -11.89
CA PHE A 111 -0.74 -0.90 -10.86
C PHE A 111 -1.28 -0.71 -9.46
N SER A 112 -1.90 0.43 -9.18
CA SER A 112 -2.61 0.66 -7.92
C SER A 112 -3.89 1.46 -8.12
N VAL A 113 -4.80 1.30 -7.18
CA VAL A 113 -6.05 2.05 -7.09
C VAL A 113 -6.35 2.38 -5.63
N CYS A 114 -6.82 3.61 -5.36
CA CYS A 114 -7.17 4.05 -4.03
C CYS A 114 -8.42 4.94 -4.08
N TRP A 115 -9.41 4.61 -3.28
CA TRP A 115 -10.62 5.44 -3.14
C TRP A 115 -10.36 6.63 -2.22
N ASN A 116 -10.99 7.77 -2.48
CA ASN A 116 -10.88 8.95 -1.63
C ASN A 116 -11.66 8.73 -0.33
N PRO A 117 -10.98 8.61 0.83
CA PRO A 117 -11.65 8.26 2.08
C PRO A 117 -12.45 9.43 2.68
N ILE A 118 -12.20 10.66 2.21
CA ILE A 118 -12.80 11.88 2.76
C ILE A 118 -13.93 12.38 1.88
N ALA A 119 -13.65 12.69 0.59
CA ALA A 119 -14.70 13.16 -0.33
C ALA A 119 -15.62 12.03 -0.78
N LYS A 120 -15.10 10.79 -0.83
CA LYS A 120 -15.82 9.56 -1.16
C LYS A 120 -16.39 9.46 -2.58
N ASP A 121 -16.36 10.53 -3.35
CA ASP A 121 -16.95 10.67 -4.69
C ASP A 121 -16.00 10.32 -5.83
N SER A 122 -14.76 10.01 -5.50
CA SER A 122 -13.68 9.82 -6.47
C SER A 122 -12.67 8.76 -6.02
N PHE A 123 -11.90 8.26 -6.98
CA PHE A 123 -10.77 7.37 -6.74
C PHE A 123 -9.61 7.72 -7.67
N ILE A 124 -8.42 7.27 -7.34
CA ILE A 124 -7.22 7.46 -8.15
C ILE A 124 -6.62 6.13 -8.56
N SER A 125 -5.94 6.16 -9.69
CA SER A 125 -5.09 5.06 -10.16
C SER A 125 -3.67 5.55 -10.43
N SER A 126 -2.70 4.65 -10.29
CA SER A 126 -1.34 4.85 -10.76
C SER A 126 -0.98 3.83 -11.82
N SER A 127 -0.12 4.19 -12.76
CA SER A 127 0.26 3.34 -13.88
C SER A 127 1.74 3.42 -14.21
N TRP A 128 2.21 2.38 -14.86
CA TRP A 128 3.54 2.33 -15.45
C TRP A 128 3.67 3.26 -16.67
N ASP A 129 2.58 3.86 -17.14
CA ASP A 129 2.64 4.95 -18.15
C ASP A 129 3.18 6.27 -17.56
N GLY A 130 3.50 6.31 -16.28
CA GLY A 130 4.06 7.48 -15.62
C GLY A 130 3.02 8.54 -15.26
N THR A 131 1.75 8.14 -15.14
CA THR A 131 0.67 9.05 -14.75
C THR A 131 -0.13 8.54 -13.56
N ILE A 132 -0.76 9.48 -12.85
CA ILE A 132 -1.86 9.25 -11.93
C ILE A 132 -3.10 9.84 -12.56
N LYS A 133 -4.22 9.13 -12.50
CA LYS A 133 -5.50 9.64 -12.97
C LYS A 133 -6.51 9.65 -11.84
N ILE A 134 -7.35 10.70 -11.83
CA ILE A 134 -8.44 10.87 -10.88
C ILE A 134 -9.74 10.59 -11.61
N TRP A 135 -10.59 9.77 -11.01
CA TRP A 135 -11.82 9.26 -11.61
C TRP A 135 -13.02 9.53 -10.71
N SER A 136 -14.19 9.53 -11.32
CA SER A 136 -15.48 9.42 -10.63
C SER A 136 -16.17 8.12 -11.04
N PRO A 137 -16.83 7.40 -10.11
CA PRO A 137 -17.58 6.19 -10.44
C PRO A 137 -18.78 6.43 -11.36
N SER A 138 -19.13 7.68 -11.60
CA SER A 138 -20.32 8.06 -12.42
C SER A 138 -20.01 8.28 -13.91
N ARG A 139 -18.73 8.29 -14.31
CA ARG A 139 -18.33 8.54 -15.71
C ARG A 139 -17.06 7.80 -16.09
N PRO A 140 -16.95 7.28 -17.34
CA PRO A 140 -15.82 6.44 -17.78
C PRO A 140 -14.53 7.22 -18.06
N THR A 141 -14.59 8.56 -18.10
CA THR A 141 -13.44 9.42 -18.41
C THR A 141 -12.84 10.02 -17.15
N SER A 142 -11.51 10.17 -17.11
CA SER A 142 -10.82 10.75 -15.98
C SER A 142 -11.23 12.22 -15.74
N LEU A 143 -11.25 12.61 -14.49
CA LEU A 143 -11.46 13.99 -14.06
C LEU A 143 -10.20 14.83 -14.27
N LYS A 144 -9.03 14.20 -14.02
CA LYS A 144 -7.73 14.85 -14.09
C LYS A 144 -6.63 13.82 -14.28
N THR A 145 -5.56 14.21 -14.98
CA THR A 145 -4.33 13.44 -15.10
C THR A 145 -3.16 14.23 -14.51
N LEU A 146 -2.39 13.59 -13.65
CA LEU A 146 -1.19 14.15 -13.01
C LEU A 146 0.04 13.43 -13.59
N PRO A 147 0.93 14.14 -14.30
CA PRO A 147 2.13 13.53 -14.83
C PRO A 147 3.18 13.31 -13.72
N VAL A 148 3.72 12.13 -13.65
CA VAL A 148 4.84 11.74 -12.78
C VAL A 148 6.13 11.57 -13.59
N GLY A 149 6.01 11.01 -14.80
CA GLY A 149 7.11 10.82 -15.74
C GLY A 149 7.90 9.53 -15.56
N ASN A 150 7.62 8.75 -14.53
CA ASN A 150 8.27 7.47 -14.23
C ASN A 150 7.22 6.43 -13.86
N CYS A 151 7.53 5.14 -14.01
CA CYS A 151 6.64 4.05 -13.60
C CYS A 151 6.16 4.30 -12.17
N THR A 152 4.84 4.48 -11.99
CA THR A 152 4.24 4.81 -10.70
C THR A 152 3.58 3.56 -10.12
N TYR A 153 4.10 3.09 -8.99
CA TYR A 153 3.70 1.83 -8.40
C TYR A 153 2.55 1.96 -7.39
N SER A 154 2.45 3.12 -6.74
CA SER A 154 1.40 3.33 -5.74
C SER A 154 1.02 4.82 -5.67
N ALA A 155 -0.28 5.08 -5.57
CA ALA A 155 -0.83 6.39 -5.31
C ALA A 155 -1.92 6.31 -4.25
N ALA A 156 -1.99 7.31 -3.36
CA ALA A 156 -2.97 7.34 -2.28
C ALA A 156 -3.43 8.77 -1.98
N PHE A 157 -4.68 8.91 -1.54
CA PHE A 157 -5.15 10.15 -0.93
C PHE A 157 -4.64 10.29 0.50
N SER A 158 -4.47 11.53 0.94
CA SER A 158 -4.28 11.81 2.37
C SER A 158 -5.51 11.35 3.17
N PRO A 159 -5.32 10.78 4.36
CA PRO A 159 -6.43 10.34 5.21
C PRO A 159 -7.24 11.49 5.82
N THR A 160 -6.76 12.74 5.75
CA THR A 160 -7.40 13.92 6.37
C THR A 160 -7.75 15.02 5.39
N ASN A 161 -7.18 14.99 4.16
CA ASN A 161 -7.42 16.04 3.17
C ASN A 161 -7.71 15.43 1.78
N PRO A 162 -8.95 15.62 1.25
CA PRO A 162 -9.37 15.01 -0.01
C PRO A 162 -8.62 15.55 -1.25
N SER A 163 -7.93 16.67 -1.10
CA SER A 163 -7.20 17.32 -2.20
C SER A 163 -5.72 17.00 -2.23
N ILE A 164 -5.19 16.30 -1.23
CA ILE A 164 -3.79 15.91 -1.16
C ILE A 164 -3.62 14.47 -1.63
N ILE A 165 -2.73 14.28 -2.59
CA ILE A 165 -2.38 12.97 -3.16
C ILE A 165 -0.88 12.77 -3.02
N SER A 166 -0.49 11.55 -2.63
CA SER A 166 0.89 11.09 -2.67
C SER A 166 1.08 10.00 -3.71
N CYS A 167 2.27 9.89 -4.24
CA CYS A 167 2.67 8.73 -5.02
C CYS A 167 4.14 8.39 -4.84
N VAL A 168 4.47 7.15 -5.21
CA VAL A 168 5.83 6.63 -5.26
C VAL A 168 6.10 5.99 -6.61
N SER A 169 7.34 6.07 -7.07
CA SER A 169 7.73 5.68 -8.42
C SER A 169 9.11 5.04 -8.49
N SER A 170 9.45 4.54 -9.68
CA SER A 170 10.71 3.84 -9.95
C SER A 170 11.96 4.71 -9.79
N ASP A 171 11.83 6.01 -9.72
CA ASP A 171 12.93 6.96 -9.57
C ASP A 171 13.30 7.27 -8.11
N SER A 172 12.87 6.44 -7.17
CA SER A 172 13.19 6.56 -5.73
C SER A 172 12.56 7.75 -4.98
N HIS A 173 11.52 8.38 -5.55
CA HIS A 173 10.93 9.59 -4.97
C HIS A 173 9.49 9.38 -4.49
N ILE A 174 9.15 10.10 -3.41
CA ILE A 174 7.78 10.41 -3.04
C ILE A 174 7.42 11.75 -3.69
N ARG A 175 6.23 11.84 -4.28
CA ARG A 175 5.65 13.09 -4.78
C ARG A 175 4.35 13.38 -4.09
N ILE A 176 4.15 14.65 -3.71
CA ILE A 176 2.91 15.15 -3.11
C ILE A 176 2.28 16.16 -4.04
N PHE A 177 1.02 15.98 -4.35
CA PHE A 177 0.20 16.88 -5.15
C PHE A 177 -0.89 17.51 -4.28
N ASP A 178 -1.13 18.80 -4.49
CA ASP A 178 -2.28 19.49 -3.91
C ASP A 178 -3.19 19.99 -5.03
N LEU A 179 -4.35 19.37 -5.18
CA LEU A 179 -5.31 19.65 -6.25
C LEU A 179 -5.91 21.06 -6.20
N ARG A 180 -5.73 21.77 -5.09
CA ARG A 180 -6.14 23.18 -4.92
C ARG A 180 -5.13 24.14 -5.55
N SER A 181 -3.90 23.71 -5.74
CA SER A 181 -2.86 24.48 -6.41
C SER A 181 -3.23 24.72 -7.89
N PRO A 182 -2.86 25.85 -8.50
CA PRO A 182 -3.12 26.08 -9.92
C PRO A 182 -2.42 25.04 -10.79
N VAL A 183 -3.05 24.64 -11.91
CA VAL A 183 -2.44 23.72 -12.89
C VAL A 183 -1.14 24.28 -13.46
N SER A 184 -1.02 25.62 -13.58
CA SER A 184 0.20 26.33 -13.98
C SER A 184 1.39 26.10 -13.02
N ALA A 185 1.14 25.70 -11.77
CA ALA A 185 2.16 25.37 -10.79
C ALA A 185 2.52 23.88 -10.87
N LYS A 186 3.31 23.48 -11.87
CA LYS A 186 3.86 22.12 -12.03
C LYS A 186 2.80 21.00 -11.93
N TYR A 187 1.63 21.17 -12.54
CA TYR A 187 0.54 20.20 -12.48
C TYR A 187 0.15 19.79 -11.05
N HIS A 188 -0.01 20.76 -10.14
CA HIS A 188 -0.34 20.55 -8.73
C HIS A 188 0.78 19.93 -7.86
N LEU A 189 1.96 19.65 -8.40
CA LEU A 189 3.09 19.08 -7.65
C LEU A 189 3.64 20.10 -6.66
N THR A 190 3.59 19.76 -5.37
CA THR A 190 4.04 20.65 -4.27
C THR A 190 5.37 20.22 -3.66
N THR A 191 5.59 18.91 -3.52
CA THR A 191 6.76 18.38 -2.81
C THR A 191 7.30 17.15 -3.51
N VAL A 192 8.63 17.04 -3.57
CA VAL A 192 9.36 15.86 -4.04
C VAL A 192 10.40 15.49 -2.97
N ILE A 193 10.38 14.24 -2.52
CA ILE A 193 11.28 13.73 -1.49
C ILE A 193 12.09 12.57 -2.08
N PRO A 194 13.43 12.63 -2.09
CA PRO A 194 14.29 11.52 -2.48
C PRO A 194 14.30 10.47 -1.36
N ALA A 195 13.29 9.59 -1.36
CA ALA A 195 13.03 8.71 -0.23
C ALA A 195 13.94 7.47 -0.19
N HIS A 196 14.19 6.83 -1.33
CA HIS A 196 15.09 5.70 -1.45
C HIS A 196 16.31 6.03 -2.35
N ALA A 197 16.73 7.28 -2.31
CA ALA A 197 17.96 7.76 -2.93
C ALA A 197 19.04 8.00 -1.85
N PRO A 198 20.31 8.06 -2.23
CA PRO A 198 21.37 8.50 -1.33
C PRO A 198 21.05 9.86 -0.71
N PRO A 199 21.44 10.13 0.56
CA PRO A 199 21.31 11.44 1.14
C PRO A 199 21.98 12.50 0.26
N GLN A 200 21.23 13.51 -0.15
CA GLN A 200 21.79 14.64 -0.90
C GLN A 200 22.49 15.56 0.11
N THR A 201 23.78 15.36 0.30
CA THR A 201 24.61 16.31 1.05
C THR A 201 25.07 17.39 0.09
N SER A 202 24.87 18.64 0.46
CA SER A 202 25.46 19.80 -0.26
C SER A 202 26.99 19.83 -0.16
N ASP A 203 27.53 19.08 0.79
CA ASP A 203 28.96 18.88 1.03
C ASP A 203 29.29 17.39 0.89
N PRO A 204 30.05 16.98 -0.15
CA PRO A 204 30.45 15.58 -0.33
C PRO A 204 31.40 15.07 0.77
N THR A 205 31.92 15.94 1.64
CA THR A 205 32.76 15.57 2.77
C THR A 205 31.98 15.45 4.08
N ALA A 206 30.68 15.79 4.07
CA ALA A 206 29.85 15.68 5.27
C ALA A 206 29.71 14.22 5.71
N PRO A 207 29.79 13.92 7.01
CA PRO A 207 29.62 12.56 7.51
C PRO A 207 28.21 12.07 7.20
N LEU A 208 28.11 10.82 6.69
CA LEU A 208 26.84 10.16 6.45
C LEU A 208 26.05 10.04 7.78
N PRO A 209 24.71 10.09 7.72
CA PRO A 209 23.87 9.89 8.90
C PRO A 209 24.15 8.53 9.54
N LEU A 210 24.05 8.45 10.85
CA LEU A 210 24.14 7.21 11.61
C LEU A 210 22.74 6.69 11.93
N LEU A 211 22.55 5.40 11.90
CA LEU A 211 21.41 4.76 12.53
C LEU A 211 21.57 4.79 14.07
N SER A 212 20.46 4.76 14.79
CA SER A 212 20.49 4.69 16.26
C SER A 212 21.21 3.42 16.79
N THR A 213 21.43 2.43 15.92
CA THR A 213 22.28 1.26 16.19
C THR A 213 23.77 1.53 16.09
N GLY A 214 24.20 2.75 15.74
CA GLY A 214 25.60 3.12 15.52
C GLY A 214 26.15 2.74 14.13
N GLN A 215 25.35 2.13 13.27
CA GLN A 215 25.76 1.82 11.90
C GLN A 215 25.61 3.04 11.00
N THR A 216 26.56 3.25 10.09
CA THR A 216 26.44 4.30 9.08
C THR A 216 25.30 3.98 8.14
N PHE A 217 24.37 4.92 7.99
CA PHE A 217 23.36 4.86 6.94
C PHE A 217 24.02 5.23 5.61
N ALA A 218 24.74 4.28 5.05
CA ALA A 218 25.27 4.41 3.70
C ALA A 218 24.08 4.44 2.75
N GLY A 219 23.78 5.60 2.22
CA GLY A 219 22.71 5.78 1.25
C GLY A 219 22.90 4.77 0.12
N ALA A 220 21.91 3.90 -0.03
CA ALA A 220 21.89 2.88 -1.05
C ALA A 220 21.91 3.53 -2.45
N VAL A 221 22.33 2.77 -3.44
CA VAL A 221 22.02 3.05 -4.84
C VAL A 221 20.52 3.39 -4.93
N PRO A 222 20.11 4.41 -5.72
CA PRO A 222 18.71 4.74 -5.89
C PRO A 222 17.88 3.49 -6.17
N ALA A 223 16.83 3.26 -5.39
CA ALA A 223 16.03 2.05 -5.46
C ALA A 223 14.55 2.40 -5.70
N GLU A 224 13.88 1.57 -6.50
CA GLU A 224 12.46 1.74 -6.78
C GLU A 224 11.63 1.59 -5.50
N ILE A 225 10.67 2.48 -5.34
CA ILE A 225 9.71 2.43 -4.25
C ILE A 225 8.44 1.76 -4.78
N LEU A 226 8.11 0.60 -4.24
CA LEU A 226 6.99 -0.22 -4.72
C LEU A 226 5.68 0.08 -4.00
N THR A 227 5.75 0.61 -2.79
CA THR A 227 4.58 0.80 -1.93
C THR A 227 4.78 1.98 -0.98
N HIS A 228 3.67 2.60 -0.62
CA HIS A 228 3.62 3.56 0.47
C HIS A 228 2.25 3.53 1.12
N ASP A 229 2.16 4.00 2.36
CA ASP A 229 0.88 4.22 3.05
C ASP A 229 0.99 5.40 4.01
N TRP A 230 -0.12 6.13 4.16
CA TRP A 230 -0.28 7.21 5.11
C TRP A 230 -0.57 6.68 6.50
N ASN A 231 0.07 7.29 7.50
CA ASN A 231 -0.29 7.02 8.90
C ASN A 231 -1.71 7.52 9.17
N LYS A 232 -2.50 6.73 9.88
CA LYS A 232 -3.93 7.01 10.11
C LYS A 232 -4.18 8.03 11.24
N TYR A 233 -3.17 8.27 12.08
CA TYR A 233 -3.24 9.17 13.25
C TYR A 233 -2.33 10.39 13.10
N ARG A 234 -1.24 10.25 12.36
CA ARG A 234 -0.26 11.31 12.08
C ARG A 234 -0.33 11.65 10.61
N ASP A 235 -1.19 12.60 10.29
CA ASP A 235 -1.60 12.97 8.92
C ASP A 235 -0.48 13.53 8.04
N THR A 236 0.69 13.80 8.61
CA THR A 236 1.90 14.24 7.90
C THR A 236 2.94 13.14 7.73
N VAL A 237 2.66 11.92 8.21
CA VAL A 237 3.62 10.82 8.18
C VAL A 237 3.25 9.80 7.10
N ILE A 238 4.24 9.46 6.26
CA ILE A 238 4.14 8.43 5.22
C ILE A 238 5.22 7.37 5.47
N ALA A 239 4.85 6.10 5.36
CA ALA A 239 5.80 5.00 5.25
C ALA A 239 5.98 4.59 3.78
N THR A 240 7.21 4.22 3.41
CA THR A 240 7.58 3.71 2.08
C THR A 240 8.34 2.41 2.19
N GLY A 241 8.21 1.55 1.18
CA GLY A 241 8.97 0.31 1.06
C GLY A 241 9.29 0.02 -0.41
N GLY A 242 10.42 -0.61 -0.66
CA GLY A 242 10.87 -0.82 -2.02
C GLY A 242 11.90 -1.93 -2.19
N VAL A 243 12.59 -1.86 -3.32
CA VAL A 243 13.55 -2.89 -3.77
C VAL A 243 14.79 -2.97 -2.86
N ASP A 244 15.14 -1.90 -2.18
CA ASP A 244 16.26 -1.88 -1.23
C ASP A 244 15.97 -2.62 0.10
N ARG A 245 14.79 -3.24 0.23
CA ARG A 245 14.38 -4.07 1.37
C ARG A 245 14.14 -3.29 2.68
N LEU A 246 14.24 -1.97 2.62
CA LEU A 246 14.03 -1.09 3.77
C LEU A 246 12.63 -0.50 3.77
N ILE A 247 12.09 -0.36 4.96
CA ILE A 247 10.94 0.50 5.19
C ILE A 247 11.45 1.79 5.80
N ARG A 248 10.96 2.93 5.32
CA ARG A 248 11.32 4.25 5.83
C ARG A 248 10.06 5.05 6.09
N THR A 249 10.07 5.83 7.17
CA THR A 249 9.00 6.80 7.44
C THR A 249 9.49 8.21 7.19
N PHE A 250 8.60 9.08 6.76
CA PHE A 250 8.90 10.49 6.46
C PHE A 250 7.84 11.39 7.07
N ASP A 251 8.28 12.51 7.66
CA ASP A 251 7.39 13.58 8.12
C ASP A 251 7.39 14.72 7.10
N LEU A 252 6.25 14.94 6.47
CA LEU A 252 6.07 15.95 5.42
C LEU A 252 6.20 17.38 5.92
N ARG A 253 6.18 17.62 7.24
CA ARG A 253 6.46 18.95 7.82
C ARG A 253 7.92 19.34 7.63
N ASN A 254 8.82 18.35 7.53
CA ASN A 254 10.23 18.59 7.29
C ASN A 254 10.78 17.61 6.23
N PRO A 255 10.40 17.76 4.96
CA PRO A 255 10.72 16.80 3.90
C PRO A 255 12.23 16.73 3.57
N ARG A 256 13.01 17.70 4.03
CA ARG A 256 14.47 17.75 3.83
C ARG A 256 15.27 17.07 4.94
N ALA A 257 14.65 16.72 6.05
CA ALA A 257 15.34 16.08 7.17
C ALA A 257 15.77 14.63 6.89
N GLY A 258 15.33 14.05 5.76
CA GLY A 258 15.51 12.62 5.50
C GLY A 258 14.46 11.77 6.21
N PRO A 259 14.69 10.45 6.34
CA PRO A 259 13.75 9.55 6.99
C PRO A 259 13.63 9.85 8.49
N ALA A 260 12.39 9.83 8.99
CA ALA A 260 12.10 9.97 10.43
C ALA A 260 12.44 8.67 11.19
N SER A 261 12.28 7.51 10.55
CA SER A 261 12.77 6.22 11.03
C SER A 261 13.07 5.27 9.88
N VAL A 262 13.88 4.26 10.16
CA VAL A 262 14.22 3.16 9.24
C VAL A 262 13.92 1.84 9.92
N LEU A 263 13.28 0.90 9.22
CA LEU A 263 12.93 -0.42 9.71
C LEU A 263 13.60 -1.48 8.81
N PRO A 264 14.77 -1.94 9.18
CA PRO A 264 15.50 -2.96 8.46
C PRO A 264 15.06 -4.35 8.90
N GLY A 265 15.18 -5.35 8.01
CA GLY A 265 14.96 -6.75 8.39
C GLY A 265 14.44 -7.62 7.26
N HIS A 266 13.73 -7.10 6.28
CA HIS A 266 13.35 -7.87 5.09
C HIS A 266 14.58 -8.27 4.27
N GLU A 267 14.54 -9.49 3.73
CA GLU A 267 15.62 -10.04 2.89
C GLU A 267 15.43 -9.75 1.40
N TYR A 268 14.20 -9.44 0.99
CA TYR A 268 13.82 -9.07 -0.38
C TYR A 268 12.93 -7.84 -0.39
N ALA A 269 12.54 -7.40 -1.59
CA ALA A 269 11.75 -6.19 -1.80
C ALA A 269 10.46 -6.17 -0.97
N VAL A 270 10.15 -5.01 -0.40
CA VAL A 270 8.89 -4.76 0.32
C VAL A 270 7.82 -4.40 -0.69
N ARG A 271 6.83 -5.28 -0.84
CA ARG A 271 5.80 -5.16 -1.88
C ARG A 271 4.56 -4.39 -1.44
N ARG A 272 4.16 -4.50 -0.18
CA ARG A 272 2.97 -3.81 0.36
C ARG A 272 3.22 -3.35 1.79
N LEU A 273 2.69 -2.18 2.13
CA LEU A 273 2.65 -1.62 3.47
C LEU A 273 1.21 -1.28 3.86
N ALA A 274 0.93 -1.39 5.14
CA ALA A 274 -0.33 -0.92 5.72
C ALA A 274 -0.10 -0.45 7.16
N TRP A 275 -0.37 0.83 7.45
CA TRP A 275 -0.43 1.33 8.81
C TRP A 275 -1.63 0.77 9.56
N SER A 276 -1.43 0.43 10.82
CA SER A 276 -2.50 -0.02 11.69
C SER A 276 -3.56 1.06 11.86
N PRO A 277 -4.85 0.72 11.74
CA PRO A 277 -5.93 1.63 12.10
C PRO A 277 -6.19 1.72 13.60
N HIS A 278 -5.45 0.97 14.43
CA HIS A 278 -5.65 0.87 15.87
C HIS A 278 -4.49 1.39 16.71
N ALA A 279 -3.31 1.61 16.09
CA ALA A 279 -2.11 2.09 16.78
C ALA A 279 -1.32 3.03 15.87
N SER A 280 -0.90 4.18 16.42
CA SER A 280 -0.27 5.25 15.64
C SER A 280 1.17 4.97 15.21
N ASP A 281 1.82 4.02 15.86
CA ASP A 281 3.23 3.67 15.65
C ASP A 281 3.41 2.28 15.02
N VAL A 282 2.32 1.55 14.75
CA VAL A 282 2.37 0.18 14.24
C VAL A 282 2.02 0.11 12.77
N LEU A 283 2.81 -0.62 12.00
CA LEU A 283 2.54 -0.93 10.59
C LEU A 283 2.87 -2.39 10.25
N ALA A 284 2.25 -2.89 9.21
CA ALA A 284 2.53 -4.21 8.63
C ALA A 284 3.18 -4.07 7.25
N SER A 285 4.00 -5.05 6.88
CA SER A 285 4.62 -5.15 5.57
C SER A 285 4.54 -6.56 5.01
N ALA A 286 4.32 -6.69 3.71
CA ALA A 286 4.45 -7.93 2.96
C ALA A 286 5.63 -7.82 1.99
N SER A 287 6.44 -8.88 1.90
CA SER A 287 7.68 -8.88 1.13
C SER A 287 7.83 -10.14 0.28
N TYR A 288 8.66 -10.03 -0.77
CA TYR A 288 9.10 -11.14 -1.58
C TYR A 288 10.00 -12.13 -0.82
N ASP A 289 10.35 -11.85 0.45
CA ASP A 289 10.98 -12.82 1.35
C ASP A 289 9.98 -13.83 1.96
N MET A 290 8.75 -13.89 1.43
CA MET A 290 7.68 -14.80 1.85
C MET A 290 7.15 -14.50 3.27
N THR A 291 7.55 -13.38 3.86
CA THR A 291 7.11 -13.00 5.20
C THR A 291 6.18 -11.78 5.19
N VAL A 292 5.30 -11.76 6.18
CA VAL A 292 4.58 -10.56 6.59
C VAL A 292 5.09 -10.18 7.98
N ARG A 293 5.52 -8.93 8.14
CA ARG A 293 6.09 -8.46 9.40
C ARG A 293 5.27 -7.33 9.99
N VAL A 294 5.24 -7.27 11.30
CA VAL A 294 4.63 -6.18 12.07
C VAL A 294 5.74 -5.41 12.77
N TRP A 295 5.66 -4.09 12.69
CA TRP A 295 6.69 -3.17 13.15
C TRP A 295 6.12 -2.07 14.02
N SER A 296 6.95 -1.53 14.94
CA SER A 296 6.78 -0.20 15.50
C SER A 296 7.83 0.74 14.91
N ASP A 297 7.43 1.92 14.47
CA ASP A 297 8.37 2.93 13.97
C ASP A 297 9.13 3.67 15.07
N GLY A 298 8.89 3.30 16.33
CA GLY A 298 9.56 3.86 17.50
C GLY A 298 9.05 5.25 17.91
N SER A 299 8.01 5.74 17.26
CA SER A 299 7.39 7.01 17.66
C SER A 299 6.61 6.81 18.95
N PRO A 300 6.87 7.58 20.02
CA PRO A 300 6.12 7.45 21.26
C PRO A 300 4.69 7.94 21.05
N ALA A 301 3.73 7.15 21.43
CA ALA A 301 2.30 7.49 21.36
C ALA A 301 1.95 8.72 22.21
N HIS A 302 2.69 9.02 23.29
CA HIS A 302 2.42 10.11 24.24
C HIS A 302 3.59 10.50 25.16
N GLN A 303 4.87 10.24 24.83
CA GLN A 303 5.97 10.60 25.73
C GLN A 303 6.93 11.62 25.13
N GLN A 304 7.43 12.53 25.98
CA GLN A 304 8.48 13.48 25.64
C GLN A 304 9.72 12.70 25.16
N GLN A 305 10.01 12.80 23.87
CA GLN A 305 11.23 12.20 23.31
C GLN A 305 12.48 12.87 23.93
N PRO A 306 13.52 12.08 24.25
CA PRO A 306 14.86 12.61 24.27
C PRO A 306 15.11 13.24 22.90
N GLN A 307 15.62 14.47 22.86
CA GLN A 307 15.92 15.11 21.59
C GLN A 307 16.81 14.18 20.75
N PRO A 308 16.43 13.89 19.48
CA PRO A 308 17.26 13.06 18.62
C PRO A 308 18.67 13.65 18.58
N GLN A 309 19.70 12.82 18.76
CA GLN A 309 21.05 13.29 18.57
C GLN A 309 21.19 13.82 17.13
N PRO A 310 21.85 14.96 16.94
CA PRO A 310 22.02 15.52 15.61
C PRO A 310 22.69 14.48 14.71
N ASN A 311 22.12 14.29 13.50
CA ASN A 311 22.59 13.35 12.48
C ASN A 311 22.37 11.85 12.77
N THR A 312 21.43 11.51 13.67
CA THR A 312 21.08 10.10 13.97
C THR A 312 19.66 9.79 13.53
N ILE A 313 19.47 8.74 12.73
CA ILE A 313 18.17 8.26 12.26
C ILE A 313 17.70 7.14 13.21
N PRO A 314 16.51 7.26 13.80
CA PRO A 314 15.92 6.20 14.61
C PRO A 314 15.71 4.91 13.82
N VAL A 315 15.96 3.78 14.46
CA VAL A 315 15.63 2.44 13.93
C VAL A 315 14.38 1.95 14.65
N GLY A 316 13.37 1.58 13.86
CA GLY A 316 12.15 0.99 14.38
C GLY A 316 12.36 -0.46 14.83
N THR A 317 11.38 -1.02 15.51
CA THR A 317 11.44 -2.36 16.11
C THR A 317 10.52 -3.31 15.36
N GLN A 318 11.04 -4.49 15.00
CA GLN A 318 10.22 -5.60 14.52
C GLN A 318 9.48 -6.22 15.71
N LEU A 319 8.15 -6.16 15.67
CA LEU A 319 7.28 -6.71 16.71
C LEU A 319 6.94 -8.19 16.49
N GLY A 320 6.85 -8.61 15.23
CA GLY A 320 6.55 -10.01 14.92
C GLY A 320 6.75 -10.34 13.45
N VAL A 321 6.87 -11.64 13.17
CA VAL A 321 7.04 -12.20 11.82
C VAL A 321 6.05 -13.33 11.60
N MET A 322 5.24 -13.23 10.55
CA MET A 322 4.41 -14.30 10.03
C MET A 322 5.09 -14.90 8.78
N ASN A 323 5.47 -16.16 8.86
CA ASN A 323 6.26 -16.90 7.86
C ASN A 323 5.50 -18.10 7.29
N ARG A 324 4.20 -17.98 7.11
CA ARG A 324 3.34 -19.06 6.62
C ARG A 324 3.14 -19.08 5.11
N HIS A 325 3.52 -18.00 4.41
CA HIS A 325 3.53 -18.01 2.95
C HIS A 325 4.72 -18.83 2.45
N ALA A 326 4.50 -19.62 1.40
CA ALA A 326 5.50 -20.47 0.76
C ALA A 326 6.07 -19.85 -0.53
N GLU A 327 5.50 -18.71 -0.95
CA GLU A 327 5.91 -17.88 -2.07
C GLU A 327 5.77 -16.41 -1.68
N PHE A 328 6.10 -15.48 -2.59
CA PHE A 328 6.07 -14.03 -2.37
C PHE A 328 4.79 -13.57 -1.69
N ALA A 329 4.91 -12.94 -0.53
CA ALA A 329 3.80 -12.25 0.11
C ALA A 329 3.62 -10.88 -0.57
N THR A 330 2.46 -10.66 -1.17
CA THR A 330 2.19 -9.52 -2.07
C THR A 330 1.15 -8.55 -1.53
N GLY A 331 0.26 -9.03 -0.66
CA GLY A 331 -0.82 -8.25 -0.07
C GLY A 331 -0.84 -8.33 1.44
N VAL A 332 -1.16 -7.21 2.09
CA VAL A 332 -1.47 -7.13 3.51
C VAL A 332 -2.46 -6.00 3.76
N ASP A 333 -3.41 -6.24 4.64
CA ASP A 333 -4.37 -5.23 5.09
C ASP A 333 -4.85 -5.51 6.52
N TRP A 334 -5.22 -4.45 7.24
CA TRP A 334 -5.76 -4.53 8.59
C TRP A 334 -7.29 -4.52 8.58
N CYS A 335 -7.89 -5.32 9.44
CA CYS A 335 -9.30 -5.17 9.76
C CYS A 335 -9.52 -3.85 10.51
N LEU A 336 -10.51 -3.06 10.08
CA LEU A 336 -10.84 -1.77 10.70
C LEU A 336 -11.64 -1.92 11.99
N PHE A 337 -12.24 -3.08 12.22
CA PHE A 337 -13.23 -3.32 13.26
C PHE A 337 -12.70 -4.24 14.37
N GLY A 338 -13.41 -4.26 15.49
CA GLY A 338 -13.15 -5.18 16.59
C GLY A 338 -12.03 -4.74 17.53
N THR A 339 -11.38 -5.72 18.16
CA THR A 339 -10.37 -5.49 19.21
C THR A 339 -8.99 -5.06 18.68
N GLY A 340 -8.85 -4.87 17.39
CA GLY A 340 -7.56 -4.62 16.73
C GLY A 340 -6.74 -5.90 16.55
N GLY A 341 -5.63 -5.78 15.81
CA GLY A 341 -4.68 -6.87 15.61
C GLY A 341 -4.99 -7.84 14.48
N TRP A 342 -6.20 -7.88 13.96
CA TRP A 342 -6.55 -8.77 12.85
C TRP A 342 -6.01 -8.24 11.52
N LEU A 343 -5.30 -9.12 10.80
CA LEU A 343 -4.75 -8.88 9.47
C LEU A 343 -5.22 -9.93 8.48
N ALA A 344 -5.33 -9.51 7.22
CA ALA A 344 -5.34 -10.40 6.08
C ALA A 344 -4.02 -10.26 5.31
N SER A 345 -3.47 -11.37 4.84
CA SER A 345 -2.32 -11.40 3.94
C SER A 345 -2.58 -12.33 2.76
N ALA A 346 -1.93 -12.04 1.64
CA ALA A 346 -2.08 -12.81 0.43
C ALA A 346 -0.73 -12.98 -0.26
N GLY A 347 -0.53 -14.11 -0.94
CA GLY A 347 0.74 -14.42 -1.58
C GLY A 347 0.61 -15.28 -2.84
N TRP A 348 1.70 -15.33 -3.60
CA TRP A 348 1.76 -16.09 -4.85
C TRP A 348 1.70 -17.62 -4.65
N ASP A 349 1.72 -18.07 -3.40
CA ASP A 349 1.42 -19.44 -3.00
C ASP A 349 -0.07 -19.81 -3.12
N GLN A 350 -0.87 -18.93 -3.73
CA GLN A 350 -2.33 -19.08 -3.93
C GLN A 350 -3.08 -19.16 -2.60
N ARG A 351 -2.60 -18.45 -1.57
CA ARG A 351 -3.19 -18.45 -0.23
C ARG A 351 -3.56 -17.04 0.20
N VAL A 352 -4.71 -16.96 0.84
CA VAL A 352 -5.17 -15.82 1.62
C VAL A 352 -5.26 -16.27 3.07
N LEU A 353 -4.56 -15.58 3.95
CA LEU A 353 -4.48 -15.90 5.38
C LEU A 353 -5.09 -14.76 6.19
N VAL A 354 -5.95 -15.10 7.15
CA VAL A 354 -6.49 -14.14 8.14
C VAL A 354 -6.00 -14.57 9.51
N TRP A 355 -5.36 -13.65 10.23
CA TRP A 355 -4.66 -13.98 11.48
C TRP A 355 -4.58 -12.77 12.41
N ASP A 356 -4.37 -13.05 13.72
CA ASP A 356 -4.22 -12.02 14.75
C ASP A 356 -2.73 -11.76 15.04
N ALA A 357 -2.28 -10.53 14.81
CA ALA A 357 -0.92 -10.08 15.10
C ALA A 357 -0.52 -10.27 16.57
N HIS A 358 -1.45 -10.18 17.51
CA HIS A 358 -1.16 -10.38 18.93
C HIS A 358 -0.64 -11.79 19.22
N THR A 359 -0.92 -12.78 18.36
CA THR A 359 -0.39 -14.13 18.51
C THR A 359 1.11 -14.19 18.27
N LEU A 360 1.63 -13.29 17.44
CA LEU A 360 3.07 -13.17 17.16
C LEU A 360 3.82 -12.43 18.29
N LEU A 361 3.13 -11.49 18.94
CA LEU A 361 3.71 -10.67 20.01
C LEU A 361 3.84 -11.42 21.33
N ARG A 362 3.10 -12.50 21.53
CA ARG A 362 3.10 -13.33 22.76
C ARG A 362 4.09 -14.49 22.72
N GLY A 363 4.74 -14.73 21.60
CA GLY A 363 5.64 -15.88 21.39
C GLY A 363 7.15 -15.54 21.44
N GLY A 364 7.50 -14.34 21.90
CA GLY A 364 8.89 -13.87 22.05
C GLY A 364 9.36 -13.99 23.50
#